data_cc63b1d036f24a21f370371d17139da2
#
_entry.id   cc63b1d036f24a21f370371d17139da2
#
_cell.length_a   1.000
_cell.length_b   1.000
_cell.length_c   1.000
_cell.angle_alpha   90.00
_cell.angle_beta   90.00
_cell.angle_gamma   90.00
#
_symmetry.space_group_name_H-M   'P 1'
#
loop_
_entity.id
_entity.type
_entity.pdbx_description
1 polymer ?
#
loop_
_entity_poly.entity_id
_entity_poly.type
_entity_poly.pdbx_seq_one_letter_code
_entity_poly.pdbx_strand_id
1 'polypeptide(L)'
;MGGRRPAFLFAIVALVAGVAALVAVVDLNQPGSAKQASPGSRLGVAPRSPASSTTSTSPPVTTTTADPGSLPQTNQLPSASTPAFQAEMAALWAGVVSDSVPAALPAFFPEAAYVQLKAIYSPQTDYTNRSVAEFGLDVGAAHQVLGSNPGSAGLIGVVVPQQYAHWVPPGTCENGVGYFEVANSRLVYEQDGQIHSFGIASMISWRGTWYVVHLGAVERSTEQGVVEDPEAGEGSSAPSSTC
;
A
#
# COMPACT_ATOMS: atom_id res chain seq x y z
N MET A 1 -24.97 -46.65 -32.12
CA MET A 1 -26.04 -45.71 -31.73
C MET A 1 -25.37 -44.39 -31.38
N GLY A 2 -25.46 -43.46 -32.30
CA GLY A 2 -24.76 -42.16 -32.22
C GLY A 2 -25.62 -41.10 -31.56
N GLY A 3 -25.10 -40.50 -30.50
CA GLY A 3 -25.71 -39.36 -29.84
C GLY A 3 -25.07 -38.04 -30.33
N ARG A 4 -25.80 -37.28 -31.09
CA ARG A 4 -25.41 -35.93 -31.55
C ARG A 4 -25.58 -34.95 -30.38
N ARG A 5 -24.52 -34.18 -30.11
CA ARG A 5 -24.55 -33.01 -29.17
C ARG A 5 -24.96 -31.77 -29.97
N PRO A 6 -25.89 -30.92 -29.47
CA PRO A 6 -26.20 -29.65 -30.11
C PRO A 6 -25.13 -28.59 -29.79
N ALA A 7 -24.69 -27.91 -30.86
CA ALA A 7 -23.85 -26.72 -30.75
C ALA A 7 -24.74 -25.51 -30.40
N PHE A 8 -24.48 -24.83 -29.29
CA PHE A 8 -25.07 -23.53 -28.97
C PHE A 8 -24.21 -22.43 -29.57
N LEU A 9 -24.75 -21.77 -30.58
CA LEU A 9 -24.23 -20.52 -31.11
C LEU A 9 -24.69 -19.38 -30.16
N PHE A 10 -23.77 -18.73 -29.48
CA PHE A 10 -24.03 -17.46 -28.82
C PHE A 10 -23.71 -16.31 -29.78
N ALA A 11 -24.75 -15.58 -30.13
CA ALA A 11 -24.65 -14.33 -30.90
C ALA A 11 -24.25 -13.22 -29.93
N ILE A 12 -23.08 -12.59 -30.15
CA ILE A 12 -22.64 -11.40 -29.42
C ILE A 12 -23.25 -10.20 -30.12
N VAL A 13 -24.15 -9.50 -29.45
CA VAL A 13 -24.64 -8.18 -29.85
C VAL A 13 -23.72 -7.13 -29.20
N ALA A 14 -22.90 -6.49 -30.00
CA ALA A 14 -22.10 -5.36 -29.60
C ALA A 14 -22.98 -4.09 -29.57
N LEU A 15 -23.20 -3.52 -28.41
CA LEU A 15 -23.85 -2.22 -28.21
C LEU A 15 -22.76 -1.17 -27.97
N VAL A 16 -22.47 -0.38 -29.00
CA VAL A 16 -21.58 0.78 -28.93
C VAL A 16 -22.41 1.96 -28.44
N ALA A 17 -22.22 2.36 -27.18
CA ALA A 17 -22.73 3.63 -26.67
C ALA A 17 -21.59 4.64 -26.54
N GLY A 18 -21.55 5.61 -27.45
CA GLY A 18 -20.61 6.73 -27.38
C GLY A 18 -20.98 7.67 -26.27
N VAL A 19 -20.02 7.98 -25.40
CA VAL A 19 -20.12 9.10 -24.42
C VAL A 19 -19.17 10.19 -24.87
N ALA A 20 -19.74 11.32 -25.29
CA ALA A 20 -18.99 12.53 -25.60
C ALA A 20 -18.58 13.21 -24.30
N ALA A 21 -17.27 13.31 -24.05
CA ALA A 21 -16.72 14.07 -22.93
C ALA A 21 -16.65 15.55 -23.29
N LEU A 22 -17.35 16.37 -22.52
CA LEU A 22 -17.28 17.82 -22.58
C LEU A 22 -16.08 18.28 -21.73
N VAL A 23 -15.06 18.78 -22.41
CA VAL A 23 -13.90 19.43 -21.74
C VAL A 23 -14.27 20.88 -21.48
N ALA A 24 -14.43 21.26 -20.22
CA ALA A 24 -14.51 22.67 -19.81
C ALA A 24 -13.10 23.18 -19.53
N VAL A 25 -12.63 24.05 -20.43
CA VAL A 25 -11.40 24.81 -20.24
C VAL A 25 -11.76 26.01 -19.34
N VAL A 26 -11.17 26.07 -18.15
CA VAL A 26 -11.21 27.26 -17.29
C VAL A 26 -9.92 28.04 -17.51
N ASP A 27 -10.04 29.14 -18.21
CA ASP A 27 -9.00 30.14 -18.46
C ASP A 27 -8.96 31.09 -17.25
N LEU A 28 -7.89 31.09 -16.48
CA LEU A 28 -7.62 32.03 -15.40
C LEU A 28 -6.43 32.92 -15.78
N ASN A 29 -6.70 33.84 -16.71
CA ASN A 29 -5.80 34.94 -17.00
C ASN A 29 -6.23 36.16 -16.15
N GLN A 30 -5.42 36.51 -15.15
CA GLN A 30 -5.53 37.86 -14.52
C GLN A 30 -4.19 38.58 -14.55
N PRO A 31 -4.09 39.69 -15.22
CA PRO A 31 -3.02 40.64 -14.99
C PRO A 31 -3.52 41.79 -14.11
N GLY A 32 -2.87 42.03 -12.99
CA GLY A 32 -3.15 43.19 -12.12
C GLY A 32 -1.87 43.90 -11.73
N SER A 33 -1.43 44.83 -12.60
CA SER A 33 -0.44 45.84 -12.27
C SER A 33 -0.98 46.86 -11.28
N ALA A 34 -0.17 47.29 -10.33
CA ALA A 34 -0.09 48.69 -9.92
C ALA A 34 1.23 48.98 -9.19
N LYS A 35 2.01 49.79 -9.87
CA LYS A 35 3.10 50.61 -9.38
C LYS A 35 2.58 51.66 -8.41
N GLN A 36 3.30 51.94 -7.33
CA GLN A 36 3.46 53.36 -6.90
C GLN A 36 4.74 53.51 -6.06
N ALA A 37 5.52 54.51 -6.47
CA ALA A 37 6.80 54.87 -5.90
C ALA A 37 6.66 56.11 -4.97
N SER A 38 7.47 56.09 -3.93
CA SER A 38 8.28 57.20 -3.33
C SER A 38 7.64 58.54 -2.92
N PRO A 39 8.29 59.41 -2.14
CA PRO A 39 9.57 59.34 -1.46
C PRO A 39 9.60 60.01 -0.03
N GLY A 40 10.69 59.75 0.71
CA GLY A 40 11.39 60.78 1.48
C GLY A 40 11.03 60.99 2.95
N SER A 41 11.94 60.68 3.85
CA SER A 41 12.54 61.65 4.79
C SER A 41 13.61 60.97 5.65
N ARG A 42 14.76 61.58 5.62
CA ARG A 42 15.90 61.34 6.58
C ARG A 42 15.50 61.90 7.94
N LEU A 43 16.00 61.26 9.02
CA LEU A 43 16.74 61.86 10.13
C LEU A 43 16.95 60.84 11.29
N GLY A 44 18.16 60.84 11.86
CA GLY A 44 18.38 60.40 13.21
C GLY A 44 19.30 59.17 13.40
N VAL A 45 20.61 59.42 13.35
CA VAL A 45 21.65 58.51 13.86
C VAL A 45 21.67 58.52 15.35
N ALA A 46 21.58 57.36 15.96
CA ALA A 46 22.11 57.11 17.32
C ALA A 46 22.70 55.71 17.36
N PRO A 47 23.95 55.50 17.83
CA PRO A 47 24.56 54.22 17.92
C PRO A 47 24.01 53.47 19.12
N ARG A 48 23.43 52.30 18.92
CA ARG A 48 23.11 51.34 19.98
C ARG A 48 24.14 50.22 19.94
N SER A 49 24.75 50.00 21.11
CA SER A 49 25.64 48.87 21.40
C SER A 49 25.07 47.53 20.99
N PRO A 50 25.92 46.57 20.54
CA PRO A 50 25.48 45.24 20.23
C PRO A 50 25.10 44.47 21.49
N ALA A 51 23.84 44.17 21.67
CA ALA A 51 23.41 43.16 22.64
C ALA A 51 23.84 41.79 22.11
N SER A 52 24.71 41.13 22.83
CA SER A 52 25.09 39.75 22.58
C SER A 52 23.92 38.86 22.79
N SER A 53 23.28 38.45 21.67
CA SER A 53 22.27 37.40 21.68
C SER A 53 22.99 36.06 21.81
N THR A 54 23.02 35.51 23.03
CA THR A 54 23.38 34.11 23.25
C THR A 54 22.27 33.24 22.67
N THR A 55 22.49 32.77 21.48
CA THR A 55 21.63 31.74 20.86
C THR A 55 21.87 30.45 21.65
N SER A 56 20.95 30.12 22.54
CA SER A 56 20.92 28.82 23.20
C SER A 56 20.48 27.77 22.15
N THR A 57 21.47 27.12 21.58
CA THR A 57 21.22 25.96 20.69
C THR A 57 20.86 24.78 21.58
N SER A 58 19.56 24.53 21.77
CA SER A 58 19.09 23.26 22.33
C SER A 58 19.53 22.13 21.45
N PRO A 59 20.12 21.05 21.99
CA PRO A 59 20.44 19.88 21.17
C PRO A 59 19.15 19.32 20.56
N PRO A 60 19.21 18.78 19.33
CA PRO A 60 18.05 18.15 18.71
C PRO A 60 17.58 16.99 19.61
N VAL A 61 16.35 17.08 20.07
CA VAL A 61 15.69 15.95 20.74
C VAL A 61 15.45 14.89 19.68
N THR A 62 16.29 13.88 19.67
CA THR A 62 16.05 12.67 18.85
C THR A 62 14.89 11.93 19.51
N THR A 63 13.68 12.21 19.09
CA THR A 63 12.52 11.36 19.41
C THR A 63 12.70 10.03 18.71
N THR A 64 13.23 9.04 19.41
CA THR A 64 13.17 7.65 18.95
C THR A 64 11.70 7.26 18.99
N THR A 65 11.04 7.29 17.84
CA THR A 65 9.67 6.77 17.72
C THR A 65 9.73 5.27 18.01
N ALA A 66 9.02 4.81 19.02
CA ALA A 66 8.94 3.39 19.34
C ALA A 66 8.42 2.64 18.12
N ASP A 67 8.98 1.45 17.84
CA ASP A 67 8.49 0.54 16.80
C ASP A 67 6.99 0.28 17.06
N PRO A 68 6.09 0.64 16.11
CA PRO A 68 4.66 0.42 16.27
C PRO A 68 4.31 -1.03 16.57
N GLY A 69 5.08 -1.99 16.03
CA GLY A 69 4.91 -3.42 16.27
C GLY A 69 5.15 -3.83 17.73
N SER A 70 5.98 -3.09 18.49
CA SER A 70 6.27 -3.37 19.90
C SER A 70 5.17 -2.92 20.86
N LEU A 71 4.24 -2.08 20.42
CA LEU A 71 3.14 -1.57 21.23
C LEU A 71 1.92 -2.52 21.15
N PRO A 72 1.07 -2.58 22.21
CA PRO A 72 -0.11 -3.44 22.21
C PRO A 72 -1.09 -3.11 21.09
N GLN A 73 -1.75 -4.14 20.57
CA GLN A 73 -2.80 -4.02 19.56
C GLN A 73 -3.97 -3.15 20.03
N THR A 74 -4.67 -2.55 19.08
CA THR A 74 -5.93 -1.82 19.28
C THR A 74 -7.03 -2.39 18.37
N ASN A 75 -8.29 -2.10 18.68
CA ASN A 75 -9.44 -2.45 17.85
C ASN A 75 -9.83 -1.32 16.87
N GLN A 76 -8.88 -0.46 16.50
CA GLN A 76 -9.09 0.59 15.51
C GLN A 76 -9.11 -0.01 14.11
N LEU A 77 -10.21 0.18 13.37
CA LEU A 77 -10.29 -0.16 11.95
C LEU A 77 -9.32 0.71 11.15
N PRO A 78 -8.41 0.13 10.38
CA PRO A 78 -7.46 0.91 9.58
C PRO A 78 -8.12 1.64 8.43
N SER A 79 -7.45 2.71 7.97
CA SER A 79 -7.81 3.43 6.76
C SER A 79 -6.68 3.34 5.74
N ALA A 80 -7.03 2.97 4.50
CA ALA A 80 -6.09 2.93 3.38
C ALA A 80 -5.67 4.32 2.87
N SER A 81 -6.29 5.41 3.35
CA SER A 81 -5.96 6.77 2.94
C SER A 81 -4.89 7.44 3.81
N THR A 82 -4.33 6.76 4.83
CA THR A 82 -3.32 7.35 5.69
C THR A 82 -1.97 7.50 4.98
N PRO A 83 -1.20 8.56 5.25
CA PRO A 83 0.14 8.70 4.69
C PRO A 83 1.09 7.53 5.04
N ALA A 84 0.93 6.94 6.22
CA ALA A 84 1.71 5.77 6.63
C ALA A 84 1.43 4.58 5.72
N PHE A 85 0.17 4.21 5.51
CA PHE A 85 -0.21 3.14 4.61
C PHE A 85 0.29 3.38 3.17
N GLN A 86 0.16 4.61 2.67
CA GLN A 86 0.64 4.94 1.32
C GLN A 86 2.16 4.78 1.20
N ALA A 87 2.91 5.14 2.24
CA ALA A 87 4.36 4.95 2.28
C ALA A 87 4.76 3.46 2.32
N GLU A 88 4.04 2.64 3.07
CA GLU A 88 4.23 1.19 3.12
C GLU A 88 3.94 0.53 1.76
N MET A 89 2.86 0.92 1.08
CA MET A 89 2.54 0.40 -0.25
C MET A 89 3.54 0.87 -1.31
N ALA A 90 4.07 2.08 -1.19
CA ALA A 90 5.17 2.55 -2.04
C ALA A 90 6.47 1.74 -1.80
N ALA A 91 6.75 1.35 -0.56
CA ALA A 91 7.88 0.47 -0.22
C ALA A 91 7.68 -0.94 -0.78
N LEU A 92 6.47 -1.52 -0.67
CA LEU A 92 6.13 -2.79 -1.32
C LEU A 92 6.42 -2.72 -2.81
N TRP A 93 5.91 -1.68 -3.47
CA TRP A 93 6.11 -1.49 -4.91
C TRP A 93 7.58 -1.35 -5.29
N ALA A 94 8.35 -0.56 -4.53
CA ALA A 94 9.80 -0.43 -4.75
C ALA A 94 10.51 -1.78 -4.64
N GLY A 95 10.10 -2.63 -3.68
CA GLY A 95 10.60 -3.99 -3.52
C GLY A 95 10.23 -4.89 -4.70
N VAL A 96 8.99 -4.82 -5.19
CA VAL A 96 8.55 -5.58 -6.38
C VAL A 96 9.33 -5.14 -7.62
N VAL A 97 9.45 -3.84 -7.89
CA VAL A 97 10.19 -3.33 -9.07
C VAL A 97 11.67 -3.72 -9.05
N SER A 98 12.29 -3.74 -7.88
CA SER A 98 13.73 -4.02 -7.73
C SER A 98 14.08 -5.47 -7.36
N ASP A 99 13.08 -6.38 -7.27
CA ASP A 99 13.24 -7.75 -6.76
C ASP A 99 13.98 -7.76 -5.40
N SER A 100 13.53 -6.91 -4.47
CA SER A 100 14.21 -6.68 -3.20
C SER A 100 13.28 -6.84 -2.00
N VAL A 101 13.38 -7.98 -1.33
CA VAL A 101 12.64 -8.24 -0.08
C VAL A 101 12.89 -7.15 0.98
N PRO A 102 14.16 -6.72 1.25
CA PRO A 102 14.41 -5.67 2.22
C PRO A 102 13.70 -4.35 1.90
N ALA A 103 13.53 -4.01 0.63
CA ALA A 103 12.81 -2.80 0.23
C ALA A 103 11.30 -2.92 0.45
N ALA A 104 10.73 -4.13 0.32
CA ALA A 104 9.31 -4.41 0.52
C ALA A 104 8.92 -4.59 2.00
N LEU A 105 9.87 -4.96 2.87
CA LEU A 105 9.59 -5.29 4.28
C LEU A 105 8.83 -4.21 5.08
N PRO A 106 8.96 -2.90 4.83
CA PRO A 106 8.15 -1.92 5.55
C PRO A 106 6.64 -2.11 5.39
N ALA A 107 6.18 -2.74 4.31
CA ALA A 107 4.77 -3.07 4.09
C ALA A 107 4.34 -4.40 4.73
N PHE A 108 5.29 -5.24 5.08
CA PHE A 108 5.01 -6.54 5.68
C PHE A 108 4.71 -6.42 7.17
N PHE A 109 3.90 -7.31 7.70
CA PHE A 109 3.48 -7.28 9.10
C PHE A 109 4.69 -7.32 10.05
N PRO A 110 4.84 -6.39 10.99
CA PRO A 110 6.05 -6.27 11.82
C PRO A 110 6.29 -7.50 12.70
N GLU A 111 7.55 -7.94 12.82
CA GLU A 111 7.93 -9.09 13.66
C GLU A 111 7.46 -8.95 15.10
N ALA A 112 7.69 -7.78 15.72
CA ALA A 112 7.29 -7.54 17.10
C ALA A 112 5.76 -7.63 17.31
N ALA A 113 4.97 -7.26 16.29
CA ALA A 113 3.53 -7.44 16.28
C ALA A 113 3.15 -8.91 16.06
N TYR A 114 3.84 -9.60 15.15
CA TYR A 114 3.62 -11.02 14.87
C TYR A 114 3.81 -11.89 16.11
N VAL A 115 4.86 -11.64 16.86
CA VAL A 115 5.16 -12.36 18.12
C VAL A 115 4.07 -12.14 19.18
N GLN A 116 3.49 -10.96 19.24
CA GLN A 116 2.36 -10.68 20.13
C GLN A 116 1.05 -11.30 19.64
N LEU A 117 0.89 -11.39 18.31
CA LEU A 117 -0.33 -11.89 17.68
C LEU A 117 -0.44 -13.40 17.76
N LYS A 118 0.61 -14.14 17.39
CA LYS A 118 0.59 -15.59 17.21
C LYS A 118 0.68 -16.36 18.53
N ALA A 119 -0.28 -17.26 18.77
CA ALA A 119 -0.33 -18.17 19.90
C ALA A 119 0.27 -19.56 19.52
N ILE A 120 1.44 -19.57 18.90
CA ILE A 120 2.17 -20.77 18.47
C ILE A 120 3.47 -20.93 19.24
N TYR A 121 4.12 -22.11 19.14
CA TYR A 121 5.30 -22.47 19.94
C TYR A 121 6.51 -21.56 19.73
N SER A 122 6.81 -21.13 18.53
CA SER A 122 8.01 -20.32 18.22
C SER A 122 7.69 -19.24 17.19
N PRO A 123 6.94 -18.19 17.56
CA PRO A 123 6.47 -17.21 16.60
C PRO A 123 7.60 -16.46 15.87
N GLN A 124 8.75 -16.19 16.53
CA GLN A 124 9.89 -15.57 15.86
C GLN A 124 10.48 -16.47 14.77
N THR A 125 10.60 -17.77 15.06
CA THR A 125 11.14 -18.75 14.10
C THR A 125 10.19 -18.92 12.92
N ASP A 126 8.89 -18.97 13.18
CA ASP A 126 7.86 -19.06 12.15
C ASP A 126 7.83 -17.78 11.30
N TYR A 127 7.91 -16.60 11.93
CA TYR A 127 8.00 -15.34 11.21
C TYR A 127 9.13 -15.32 10.19
N THR A 128 10.35 -15.67 10.61
CA THR A 128 11.53 -15.61 9.75
C THR A 128 11.54 -16.73 8.69
N ASN A 129 11.28 -17.97 9.11
CA ASN A 129 11.50 -19.14 8.26
C ASN A 129 10.32 -19.47 7.34
N ARG A 130 9.12 -19.00 7.67
CA ARG A 130 7.93 -19.19 6.85
C ARG A 130 7.41 -17.85 6.32
N SER A 131 6.93 -16.97 7.19
CA SER A 131 6.17 -15.79 6.73
C SER A 131 6.99 -14.84 5.86
N VAL A 132 8.20 -14.46 6.29
CA VAL A 132 9.10 -13.59 5.51
C VAL A 132 9.67 -14.32 4.29
N ALA A 133 9.96 -15.63 4.41
CA ALA A 133 10.45 -16.43 3.29
C ALA A 133 9.39 -16.54 2.18
N GLU A 134 8.15 -16.85 2.52
CA GLU A 134 7.03 -16.90 1.58
C GLU A 134 6.77 -15.52 0.94
N PHE A 135 6.76 -14.47 1.74
CA PHE A 135 6.65 -13.10 1.23
C PHE A 135 7.77 -12.77 0.23
N GLY A 136 9.00 -13.20 0.51
CA GLY A 136 10.12 -13.02 -0.40
C GLY A 136 9.94 -13.73 -1.73
N LEU A 137 9.43 -14.95 -1.72
CA LEU A 137 9.11 -15.69 -2.94
C LEU A 137 8.03 -14.96 -3.77
N ASP A 138 7.01 -14.41 -3.10
CA ASP A 138 5.91 -13.69 -3.76
C ASP A 138 6.37 -12.35 -4.34
N VAL A 139 7.28 -11.63 -3.66
CA VAL A 139 7.91 -10.41 -4.20
C VAL A 139 8.65 -10.73 -5.50
N GLY A 140 9.43 -11.82 -5.53
CA GLY A 140 10.11 -12.28 -6.73
C GLY A 140 9.14 -12.69 -7.85
N ALA A 141 8.04 -13.37 -7.52
CA ALA A 141 7.02 -13.71 -8.49
C ALA A 141 6.31 -12.46 -9.05
N ALA A 142 5.99 -11.49 -8.20
CA ALA A 142 5.40 -10.22 -8.62
C ALA A 142 6.36 -9.42 -9.52
N HIS A 143 7.67 -9.44 -9.21
CA HIS A 143 8.68 -8.85 -10.09
C HIS A 143 8.67 -9.48 -11.49
N GLN A 144 8.55 -10.79 -11.59
CA GLN A 144 8.51 -11.51 -12.87
C GLN A 144 7.27 -11.13 -13.71
N VAL A 145 6.14 -10.79 -13.07
CA VAL A 145 4.94 -10.30 -13.79
C VAL A 145 5.20 -9.00 -14.54
N LEU A 146 6.11 -8.15 -14.05
CA LEU A 146 6.51 -6.91 -14.71
C LEU A 146 7.36 -7.13 -15.97
N GLY A 147 7.80 -8.37 -16.22
CA GLY A 147 8.53 -8.77 -17.43
C GLY A 147 9.95 -8.22 -17.51
N SER A 148 10.41 -7.94 -18.73
CA SER A 148 11.80 -7.57 -19.00
C SER A 148 12.15 -6.11 -18.68
N ASN A 149 11.17 -5.26 -18.42
CA ASN A 149 11.38 -3.84 -18.11
C ASN A 149 10.56 -3.39 -16.89
N PRO A 150 10.83 -3.95 -15.70
CA PRO A 150 10.08 -3.63 -14.49
C PRO A 150 10.14 -2.15 -14.11
N GLY A 151 11.22 -1.45 -14.50
CA GLY A 151 11.39 -0.01 -14.24
C GLY A 151 10.43 0.90 -15.03
N SER A 152 9.74 0.38 -16.07
CA SER A 152 8.68 1.13 -16.77
C SER A 152 7.34 1.10 -16.05
N ALA A 153 7.19 0.22 -15.08
CA ALA A 153 5.95 0.08 -14.33
C ALA A 153 5.86 1.11 -13.20
N GLY A 154 4.76 1.84 -13.13
CA GLY A 154 4.47 2.86 -12.13
C GLY A 154 3.27 2.50 -11.25
N LEU A 155 3.45 2.53 -9.92
CA LEU A 155 2.34 2.31 -8.98
C LEU A 155 1.29 3.42 -9.15
N ILE A 156 0.03 3.04 -9.37
CA ILE A 156 -1.12 3.93 -9.29
C ILE A 156 -1.63 3.99 -7.84
N GLY A 157 -1.74 2.83 -7.19
CA GLY A 157 -2.19 2.75 -5.81
C GLY A 157 -2.61 1.35 -5.38
N VAL A 158 -3.09 1.26 -4.15
CA VAL A 158 -3.67 0.02 -3.62
C VAL A 158 -5.13 0.25 -3.25
N VAL A 159 -6.02 -0.53 -3.85
CA VAL A 159 -7.45 -0.54 -3.57
C VAL A 159 -7.73 -1.57 -2.48
N VAL A 160 -8.09 -1.11 -1.29
CA VAL A 160 -8.47 -1.96 -0.16
C VAL A 160 -10.00 -2.05 -0.12
N PRO A 161 -10.59 -3.26 -0.24
CA PRO A 161 -12.04 -3.43 -0.23
C PRO A 161 -12.57 -3.35 1.21
N GLN A 162 -12.64 -2.14 1.77
CA GLN A 162 -13.02 -1.86 3.16
C GLN A 162 -14.36 -2.47 3.58
N GLN A 163 -15.28 -2.67 2.63
CA GLN A 163 -16.57 -3.31 2.88
C GLN A 163 -16.46 -4.80 3.26
N TYR A 164 -15.32 -5.42 2.97
CA TYR A 164 -15.03 -6.82 3.33
C TYR A 164 -14.13 -6.92 4.56
N ALA A 165 -13.65 -5.79 5.10
CA ALA A 165 -12.86 -5.79 6.32
C ALA A 165 -13.71 -6.27 7.51
N HIS A 166 -13.20 -7.22 8.27
CA HIS A 166 -13.90 -7.79 9.41
C HIS A 166 -12.95 -8.03 10.59
N TRP A 167 -13.54 -8.13 11.78
CA TRP A 167 -12.79 -8.41 13.00
C TRP A 167 -12.62 -9.91 13.20
N VAL A 168 -11.38 -10.36 13.31
CA VAL A 168 -11.00 -11.73 13.69
C VAL A 168 -10.76 -11.74 15.21
N PRO A 169 -11.56 -12.46 15.99
CA PRO A 169 -11.42 -12.47 17.44
C PRO A 169 -10.22 -13.29 17.91
N PRO A 170 -9.69 -13.04 19.13
CA PRO A 170 -8.69 -13.90 19.76
C PRO A 170 -9.14 -15.37 19.81
N GLY A 171 -8.20 -16.29 19.66
CA GLY A 171 -8.48 -17.73 19.63
C GLY A 171 -8.84 -18.28 18.24
N THR A 172 -8.98 -17.42 17.23
CA THR A 172 -9.17 -17.82 15.82
C THR A 172 -7.82 -17.87 15.12
N CYS A 173 -7.58 -18.87 14.24
CA CYS A 173 -6.38 -18.97 13.40
C CYS A 173 -5.06 -18.95 14.19
N GLU A 174 -5.04 -19.57 15.38
CA GLU A 174 -3.87 -19.60 16.27
C GLU A 174 -3.37 -18.20 16.68
N ASN A 175 -4.30 -17.23 16.80
CA ASN A 175 -3.98 -15.88 17.23
C ASN A 175 -4.46 -15.63 18.66
N GLY A 176 -3.57 -15.09 19.50
CA GLY A 176 -3.87 -14.71 20.89
C GLY A 176 -4.50 -13.33 21.04
N VAL A 177 -4.43 -12.52 19.98
CA VAL A 177 -4.94 -11.14 19.95
C VAL A 177 -5.82 -10.97 18.73
N GLY A 178 -6.92 -10.21 18.87
CA GLY A 178 -7.82 -9.91 17.75
C GLY A 178 -7.24 -8.82 16.82
N TYR A 179 -7.70 -8.81 15.59
CA TYR A 179 -7.27 -7.87 14.54
C TYR A 179 -8.37 -7.72 13.47
N PHE A 180 -8.31 -6.66 12.69
CA PHE A 180 -9.07 -6.60 11.45
C PHE A 180 -8.31 -7.29 10.34
N GLU A 181 -9.03 -8.03 9.51
CA GLU A 181 -8.53 -8.67 8.29
C GLU A 181 -9.28 -8.12 7.08
N VAL A 182 -8.56 -8.02 5.96
CA VAL A 182 -9.13 -7.78 4.64
C VAL A 182 -8.34 -8.58 3.62
N ALA A 183 -9.05 -9.34 2.80
CA ALA A 183 -8.45 -10.11 1.71
C ALA A 183 -8.66 -9.43 0.35
N ASN A 184 -7.93 -9.92 -0.63
CA ASN A 184 -8.08 -9.55 -2.05
C ASN A 184 -8.03 -8.05 -2.31
N SER A 185 -7.14 -7.32 -1.59
CA SER A 185 -6.79 -5.95 -1.96
C SER A 185 -6.08 -5.95 -3.31
N ARG A 186 -6.23 -4.87 -4.10
CA ARG A 186 -5.65 -4.81 -5.45
C ARG A 186 -4.52 -3.79 -5.50
N LEU A 187 -3.31 -4.23 -5.84
CA LEU A 187 -2.23 -3.35 -6.22
C LEU A 187 -2.38 -3.03 -7.71
N VAL A 188 -2.58 -1.75 -8.02
CA VAL A 188 -2.85 -1.27 -9.38
C VAL A 188 -1.65 -0.47 -9.88
N TYR A 189 -1.18 -0.78 -11.08
CA TYR A 189 -0.03 -0.13 -11.69
C TYR A 189 -0.27 0.12 -13.19
N GLU A 190 0.46 1.07 -13.73
CA GLU A 190 0.51 1.34 -15.18
C GLU A 190 1.84 0.86 -15.72
N GLN A 191 1.84 0.18 -16.84
CA GLN A 191 3.03 -0.20 -17.59
C GLN A 191 2.75 -0.11 -19.08
N ASP A 192 3.65 0.55 -19.82
CA ASP A 192 3.55 0.72 -21.28
C ASP A 192 2.20 1.31 -21.76
N GLY A 193 1.63 2.24 -20.98
CA GLY A 193 0.36 2.90 -21.26
C GLY A 193 -0.88 2.03 -20.98
N GLN A 194 -0.72 0.90 -20.30
CA GLN A 194 -1.81 -0.01 -19.93
C GLN A 194 -1.90 -0.14 -18.41
N ILE A 195 -3.13 -0.21 -17.91
CA ILE A 195 -3.38 -0.47 -16.49
C ILE A 195 -3.41 -1.98 -16.26
N HIS A 196 -2.75 -2.40 -15.21
CA HIS A 196 -2.66 -3.76 -14.73
C HIS A 196 -2.87 -3.80 -13.23
N SER A 197 -3.19 -4.96 -12.71
CA SER A 197 -3.24 -5.16 -11.27
C SER A 197 -2.91 -6.60 -10.90
N PHE A 198 -2.55 -6.79 -9.64
CA PHE A 198 -2.54 -8.10 -8.99
C PHE A 198 -3.06 -7.97 -7.55
N GLY A 199 -3.51 -9.09 -6.99
CA GLY A 199 -4.04 -9.14 -5.65
C GLY A 199 -2.96 -9.08 -4.58
N ILE A 200 -3.34 -8.57 -3.41
CA ILE A 200 -2.69 -8.81 -2.13
C ILE A 200 -3.63 -9.74 -1.38
N ALA A 201 -3.23 -11.01 -1.22
CA ALA A 201 -4.13 -12.07 -0.77
C ALA A 201 -4.69 -11.80 0.63
N SER A 202 -3.86 -11.33 1.58
CA SER A 202 -4.33 -10.98 2.91
C SER A 202 -3.56 -9.82 3.51
N MET A 203 -4.30 -8.89 4.10
CA MET A 203 -3.78 -7.82 4.96
C MET A 203 -4.45 -7.89 6.32
N ILE A 204 -3.68 -7.66 7.38
CA ILE A 204 -4.19 -7.56 8.74
C ILE A 204 -3.80 -6.24 9.38
N SER A 205 -4.56 -5.87 10.42
CA SER A 205 -4.33 -4.61 11.12
C SER A 205 -3.37 -4.76 12.29
N TRP A 206 -2.56 -3.73 12.50
CA TRP A 206 -1.91 -3.49 13.78
C TRP A 206 -2.03 -2.01 14.12
N ARG A 207 -2.68 -1.69 15.25
CA ARG A 207 -2.84 -0.32 15.75
C ARG A 207 -3.41 0.68 14.73
N GLY A 208 -4.41 0.24 13.95
CA GLY A 208 -5.07 1.09 12.97
C GLY A 208 -4.31 1.28 11.66
N THR A 209 -3.29 0.47 11.39
CA THR A 209 -2.58 0.41 10.10
C THR A 209 -2.77 -0.96 9.48
N TRP A 210 -2.93 -1.02 8.16
CA TRP A 210 -2.95 -2.25 7.38
C TRP A 210 -1.54 -2.69 7.02
N TYR A 211 -1.25 -3.97 7.17
CA TYR A 211 0.02 -4.59 6.77
C TYR A 211 -0.25 -5.83 5.93
N VAL A 212 0.60 -6.10 4.97
CA VAL A 212 0.59 -7.33 4.18
C VAL A 212 1.04 -8.50 5.06
N VAL A 213 0.28 -9.60 5.04
CA VAL A 213 0.67 -10.88 5.65
C VAL A 213 0.94 -11.91 4.56
N HIS A 214 0.08 -11.95 3.55
CA HIS A 214 0.25 -12.79 2.37
C HIS A 214 0.11 -11.91 1.12
N LEU A 215 1.19 -11.78 0.37
CA LEU A 215 1.17 -11.07 -0.92
C LEU A 215 0.54 -11.96 -1.98
N GLY A 216 0.99 -13.23 -2.06
CA GLY A 216 0.41 -14.25 -2.94
C GLY A 216 -0.58 -15.14 -2.19
N ALA A 217 -1.00 -16.24 -2.84
CA ALA A 217 -1.97 -17.18 -2.27
C ALA A 217 -1.52 -17.74 -0.92
N VAL A 218 -2.46 -17.83 0.02
CA VAL A 218 -2.21 -18.35 1.38
C VAL A 218 -1.88 -19.84 1.34
N GLU A 219 -2.67 -20.60 0.58
CA GLU A 219 -2.43 -22.02 0.35
C GLU A 219 -1.63 -22.23 -0.92
N ARG A 220 -0.46 -22.83 -0.80
CA ARG A 220 0.41 -23.16 -1.93
C ARG A 220 0.88 -24.59 -1.87
N SER A 221 0.89 -25.26 -3.01
CA SER A 221 1.30 -26.67 -3.12
C SER A 221 2.82 -26.85 -3.22
N THR A 222 3.57 -25.78 -3.41
CA THR A 222 5.02 -25.79 -3.62
C THR A 222 5.65 -24.58 -2.94
N GLU A 223 6.97 -24.68 -2.66
CA GLU A 223 7.78 -23.54 -2.18
C GLU A 223 8.14 -22.58 -3.33
N GLN A 224 7.14 -22.13 -4.06
CA GLN A 224 7.29 -21.15 -5.14
C GLN A 224 6.49 -19.91 -4.82
N GLY A 225 7.00 -18.76 -5.28
CA GLY A 225 6.26 -17.51 -5.20
C GLY A 225 5.01 -17.54 -6.08
N VAL A 226 3.95 -16.95 -5.59
CA VAL A 226 2.66 -16.86 -6.26
C VAL A 226 2.25 -15.41 -6.38
N VAL A 227 1.66 -15.04 -7.50
CA VAL A 227 1.00 -13.75 -7.67
C VAL A 227 -0.50 -14.00 -7.64
N GLU A 228 -1.20 -13.31 -6.76
CA GLU A 228 -2.65 -13.42 -6.63
C GLU A 228 -3.35 -12.71 -7.78
N ASP A 229 -4.17 -13.44 -8.55
CA ASP A 229 -5.05 -12.95 -9.60
C ASP A 229 -4.49 -11.78 -10.45
N PRO A 230 -3.38 -11.97 -11.20
CA PRO A 230 -2.88 -10.91 -12.08
C PRO A 230 -3.85 -10.65 -13.22
N GLU A 231 -4.28 -9.39 -13.39
CA GLU A 231 -5.31 -9.00 -14.36
C GLU A 231 -4.92 -7.76 -15.16
N ALA A 232 -5.51 -7.62 -16.36
CA ALA A 232 -5.54 -6.35 -17.07
C ALA A 232 -6.60 -5.43 -16.45
N GLY A 233 -6.30 -4.14 -16.32
CA GLY A 233 -7.15 -3.17 -15.63
C GLY A 233 -6.97 -3.18 -14.12
N GLU A 234 -7.92 -2.56 -13.41
CA GLU A 234 -7.86 -2.41 -11.95
C GLU A 234 -8.16 -3.73 -11.19
N GLY A 235 -8.69 -4.71 -11.90
CA GLY A 235 -9.10 -5.97 -11.31
C GLY A 235 -10.34 -5.86 -10.43
N SER A 236 -10.66 -6.98 -9.77
CA SER A 236 -11.81 -7.06 -8.86
C SER A 236 -11.39 -7.63 -7.50
N SER A 237 -12.14 -7.27 -6.48
CA SER A 237 -11.97 -7.81 -5.13
C SER A 237 -13.20 -8.62 -4.74
N ALA A 238 -12.98 -9.70 -3.98
CA ALA A 238 -14.04 -10.54 -3.45
C ALA A 238 -13.81 -10.78 -1.95
N PRO A 239 -14.87 -11.02 -1.15
CA PRO A 239 -14.68 -11.45 0.22
C PRO A 239 -14.00 -12.82 0.26
N SER A 240 -13.16 -13.04 1.26
CA SER A 240 -12.64 -14.38 1.57
C SER A 240 -13.23 -14.92 2.87
N SER A 241 -12.98 -16.19 3.13
CA SER A 241 -13.19 -16.78 4.46
C SER A 241 -12.14 -16.22 5.44
N THR A 242 -12.50 -16.17 6.72
CA THR A 242 -11.56 -15.83 7.79
C THR A 242 -10.44 -16.88 7.84
N CYS A 243 -9.19 -16.39 7.74
CA CYS A 243 -8.00 -17.24 7.75
C CYS A 243 -8.12 -18.42 6.76
#